data_cf33975bb6809f603f51a246581fec41
#
_entry.id   cf33975bb6809f603f51a246581fec41
#
_cell.length_a   1.000
_cell.length_b   1.000
_cell.length_c   1.000
_cell.angle_alpha   90.00
_cell.angle_beta   90.00
_cell.angle_gamma   90.00
#
_symmetry.space_group_name_H-M   'P 1'
#
loop_
_entity.id
_entity.type
_entity.pdbx_description
1 polymer ?
#
loop_
_entity_poly.entity_id
_entity_poly.type
_entity_poly.pdbx_seq_one_letter_code
_entity_poly.pdbx_strand_id
1 'polypeptide(L)'
;MTATDGPAIAAVCEDDLGDLLPLMRAYCDFYEVTPSDEDLLALSRSLIGDPERDGIQLIARGPDGAALGFATVFWTWSTTHAARIAIMNDLFVVPAARGARLGEALIAACADRCRARGVTSLTWQTAVDNTRAQALYDRIGARRSQWLDYDLPVS
;
A
#
# COMPACT_ATOMS: atom_id res chain seq x y z
N MET A 1 21.10 2.08 24.30
CA MET A 1 19.86 1.84 23.52
C MET A 1 20.08 2.42 22.13
N THR A 2 20.34 1.57 21.18
CA THR A 2 20.38 1.98 19.78
C THR A 2 18.94 2.22 19.34
N ALA A 3 18.60 3.48 19.07
CA ALA A 3 17.38 3.77 18.35
C ALA A 3 17.43 2.99 17.04
N THR A 4 16.40 2.22 16.74
CA THR A 4 16.25 1.59 15.44
C THR A 4 16.10 2.71 14.43
N ASP A 5 17.15 2.98 13.67
CA ASP A 5 17.19 4.02 12.62
C ASP A 5 16.32 3.67 11.41
N GLY A 6 15.34 2.79 11.58
CA GLY A 6 14.40 2.41 10.54
C GLY A 6 13.22 3.38 10.42
N PRO A 7 12.53 3.38 9.28
CA PRO A 7 11.32 4.18 9.12
C PRO A 7 10.24 3.73 10.11
N ALA A 8 9.51 4.69 10.68
CA ALA A 8 8.35 4.40 11.49
C ALA A 8 7.16 4.13 10.57
N ILE A 9 6.59 2.94 10.64
CA ILE A 9 5.41 2.55 9.86
C ILE A 9 4.25 2.26 10.81
N ALA A 10 3.13 2.93 10.59
CA ALA A 10 1.94 2.80 11.42
C ALA A 10 0.67 2.85 10.59
N ALA A 11 -0.42 2.33 11.16
CA ALA A 11 -1.74 2.49 10.57
C ALA A 11 -2.12 3.98 10.54
N VAL A 12 -2.68 4.42 9.42
CA VAL A 12 -3.13 5.79 9.23
C VAL A 12 -4.29 6.08 10.18
N CYS A 13 -4.24 7.21 10.86
CA CYS A 13 -5.33 7.78 11.65
C CYS A 13 -5.74 9.14 11.10
N GLU A 14 -6.79 9.75 11.66
CA GLU A 14 -7.30 11.04 11.18
C GLU A 14 -6.23 12.14 11.18
N ASP A 15 -5.34 12.15 12.17
CA ASP A 15 -4.26 13.14 12.26
C ASP A 15 -3.22 13.03 11.14
N ASP A 16 -3.12 11.87 10.49
CA ASP A 16 -2.18 11.65 9.40
C ASP A 16 -2.68 12.16 8.04
N LEU A 17 -3.98 12.46 7.91
CA LEU A 17 -4.59 12.72 6.60
C LEU A 17 -4.00 13.92 5.87
N GLY A 18 -3.59 14.96 6.61
CA GLY A 18 -2.93 16.13 6.01
C GLY A 18 -1.60 15.80 5.33
N ASP A 19 -0.87 14.80 5.85
CA ASP A 19 0.40 14.33 5.29
C ASP A 19 0.19 13.20 4.28
N LEU A 20 -0.86 12.40 4.43
CA LEU A 20 -1.17 11.30 3.52
C LEU A 20 -1.71 11.80 2.18
N LEU A 21 -2.56 12.83 2.17
CA LEU A 21 -3.18 13.32 0.96
C LEU A 21 -2.18 13.70 -0.13
N PRO A 22 -1.09 14.43 0.14
CA PRO A 22 -0.07 14.69 -0.87
C PRO A 22 0.57 13.41 -1.45
N LEU A 23 0.74 12.37 -0.64
CA LEU A 23 1.27 11.09 -1.10
C LEU A 23 0.28 10.37 -2.02
N MET A 24 -1.00 10.34 -1.67
CA MET A 24 -2.05 9.78 -2.52
C MET A 24 -2.17 10.55 -3.82
N ARG A 25 -2.05 11.88 -3.77
CA ARG A 25 -2.06 12.74 -4.95
C ARG A 25 -0.89 12.41 -5.89
N ALA A 26 0.31 12.29 -5.36
CA ALA A 26 1.50 11.93 -6.14
C ALA A 26 1.36 10.52 -6.77
N TYR A 27 0.77 9.58 -6.05
CA TYR A 27 0.46 8.25 -6.57
C TYR A 27 -0.53 8.32 -7.75
N CYS A 28 -1.59 9.10 -7.61
CA CYS A 28 -2.57 9.31 -8.68
C CYS A 28 -1.95 10.00 -9.90
N ASP A 29 -1.07 10.97 -9.69
CA ASP A 29 -0.36 11.67 -10.78
C ASP A 29 0.50 10.70 -11.58
N PHE A 30 1.13 9.74 -10.92
CA PHE A 30 1.91 8.69 -11.60
C PHE A 30 1.05 7.86 -12.56
N TYR A 31 -0.21 7.61 -12.19
CA TYR A 31 -1.18 6.88 -13.02
C TYR A 31 -2.03 7.79 -13.91
N GLU A 32 -1.73 9.09 -13.95
CA GLU A 32 -2.43 10.08 -14.79
C GLU A 32 -3.95 10.14 -14.53
N VAL A 33 -4.34 10.00 -13.27
CA VAL A 33 -5.74 10.09 -12.82
C VAL A 33 -5.91 11.20 -11.80
N THR A 34 -7.11 11.78 -11.72
CA THR A 34 -7.38 12.97 -10.92
C THR A 34 -8.66 12.86 -10.07
N PRO A 35 -8.77 11.85 -9.19
CA PRO A 35 -9.87 11.84 -8.24
C PRO A 35 -9.80 13.08 -7.34
N SER A 36 -10.94 13.53 -6.83
CA SER A 36 -10.97 14.71 -5.97
C SER A 36 -10.29 14.43 -4.62
N ASP A 37 -9.79 15.48 -3.97
CA ASP A 37 -9.26 15.37 -2.61
C ASP A 37 -10.32 14.84 -1.65
N GLU A 38 -11.56 15.27 -1.81
CA GLU A 38 -12.69 14.81 -1.01
C GLU A 38 -12.88 13.30 -1.12
N ASP A 39 -12.84 12.76 -2.35
CA ASP A 39 -12.99 11.32 -2.57
C ASP A 39 -11.82 10.52 -2.00
N LEU A 40 -10.59 11.00 -2.15
CA LEU A 40 -9.41 10.37 -1.56
C LEU A 40 -9.49 10.34 -0.03
N LEU A 41 -9.88 11.45 0.59
CA LEU A 41 -10.05 11.51 2.04
C LEU A 41 -11.21 10.64 2.53
N ALA A 42 -12.31 10.57 1.77
CA ALA A 42 -13.44 9.72 2.09
C ALA A 42 -13.04 8.23 2.11
N LEU A 43 -12.22 7.80 1.13
CA LEU A 43 -11.66 6.45 1.11
C LEU A 43 -10.86 6.18 2.39
N SER A 44 -9.92 7.06 2.73
CA SER A 44 -9.07 6.89 3.92
C SER A 44 -9.91 6.86 5.21
N ARG A 45 -10.91 7.74 5.33
CA ARG A 45 -11.79 7.76 6.50
C ARG A 45 -12.63 6.49 6.63
N SER A 46 -13.06 5.91 5.50
CA SER A 46 -13.77 4.62 5.53
C SER A 46 -12.91 3.51 6.15
N LEU A 47 -11.63 3.48 5.80
CA LEU A 47 -10.69 2.49 6.34
C LEU A 47 -10.36 2.75 7.81
N ILE A 48 -10.21 4.03 8.19
CA ILE A 48 -9.98 4.42 9.60
C ILE A 48 -11.19 4.03 10.46
N GLY A 49 -12.40 4.24 9.95
CA GLY A 49 -13.63 4.00 10.69
C GLY A 49 -13.90 2.53 10.99
N ASP A 50 -13.54 1.64 10.07
CA ASP A 50 -13.69 0.18 10.26
C ASP A 50 -12.57 -0.58 9.52
N PRO A 51 -11.39 -0.69 10.12
CA PRO A 51 -10.26 -1.38 9.50
C PRO A 51 -10.45 -2.90 9.36
N GLU A 52 -11.43 -3.45 10.08
CA GLU A 52 -11.73 -4.88 9.99
C GLU A 52 -12.56 -5.24 8.76
N ARG A 53 -13.31 -4.27 8.23
CA ARG A 53 -14.25 -4.51 7.15
C ARG A 53 -13.57 -4.53 5.76
N ASP A 54 -12.98 -3.43 5.36
CA ASP A 54 -12.53 -3.23 3.98
C ASP A 54 -11.02 -3.29 3.82
N GLY A 55 -10.26 -2.79 4.79
CA GLY A 55 -8.82 -2.75 4.70
C GLY A 55 -8.19 -1.70 5.59
N ILE A 56 -6.90 -1.44 5.34
CA ILE A 56 -6.09 -0.49 6.10
C ILE A 56 -5.19 0.30 5.16
N GLN A 57 -4.77 1.47 5.64
CA GLN A 57 -3.64 2.18 5.06
C GLN A 57 -2.51 2.28 6.09
N LEU A 58 -1.28 2.15 5.62
CA LEU A 58 -0.07 2.33 6.42
C LEU A 58 0.67 3.55 5.89
N ILE A 59 1.23 4.35 6.80
CA ILE A 59 2.08 5.48 6.46
C ILE A 59 3.48 5.27 7.03
N ALA A 60 4.49 5.57 6.23
CA ALA A 60 5.89 5.48 6.61
C ALA A 60 6.46 6.88 6.80
N ARG A 61 7.12 7.10 7.94
CA ARG A 61 7.75 8.37 8.28
C ARG A 61 9.24 8.20 8.53
N GLY A 62 10.00 9.19 8.13
CA GLY A 62 11.43 9.28 8.46
C GLY A 62 11.67 9.72 9.91
N PRO A 63 12.95 9.76 10.32
CA PRO A 63 13.34 10.16 11.69
C PRO A 63 12.88 11.56 12.08
N ASP A 64 12.73 12.46 11.11
CA ASP A 64 12.25 13.82 11.27
C ASP A 64 10.72 13.96 11.28
N GLY A 65 10.00 12.84 11.15
CA GLY A 65 8.54 12.81 11.07
C GLY A 65 7.96 13.03 9.69
N ALA A 66 8.78 13.28 8.68
CA ALA A 66 8.31 13.49 7.30
C ALA A 66 7.64 12.23 6.75
N ALA A 67 6.48 12.39 6.12
CA ALA A 67 5.78 11.30 5.43
C ALA A 67 6.53 10.95 4.14
N LEU A 68 7.01 9.71 4.03
CA LEU A 68 7.88 9.25 2.93
C LEU A 68 7.22 8.25 2.02
N GLY A 69 6.15 7.62 2.46
CA GLY A 69 5.46 6.61 1.66
C GLY A 69 4.20 6.10 2.33
N PHE A 70 3.41 5.37 1.58
CA PHE A 70 2.21 4.72 2.10
C PHE A 70 1.91 3.43 1.34
N ALA A 71 1.08 2.60 1.95
CA ALA A 71 0.48 1.43 1.32
C ALA A 71 -1.00 1.35 1.67
N THR A 72 -1.81 0.86 0.74
CA THR A 72 -3.23 0.55 0.96
C THR A 72 -3.45 -0.93 0.75
N VAL A 73 -4.05 -1.60 1.73
CA VAL A 73 -4.36 -3.03 1.68
C VAL A 73 -5.85 -3.21 1.87
N PHE A 74 -6.47 -3.96 0.95
CA PHE A 74 -7.88 -4.34 1.04
C PHE A 74 -8.03 -5.81 1.38
N TRP A 75 -9.02 -6.12 2.23
CA TRP A 75 -9.39 -7.48 2.56
C TRP A 75 -10.47 -7.97 1.59
N THR A 76 -10.30 -9.16 1.04
CA THR A 76 -11.30 -9.72 0.15
C THR A 76 -11.38 -11.25 0.29
N TRP A 77 -12.27 -11.87 -0.45
CA TRP A 77 -12.41 -13.32 -0.54
C TRP A 77 -11.81 -13.83 -1.85
N SER A 78 -11.24 -15.01 -1.80
CA SER A 78 -10.82 -15.75 -2.99
C SER A 78 -11.49 -17.10 -3.03
N THR A 79 -12.23 -17.38 -4.10
CA THR A 79 -12.88 -18.68 -4.28
C THR A 79 -11.86 -19.79 -4.43
N THR A 80 -10.78 -19.55 -5.17
CA THR A 80 -9.74 -20.56 -5.39
C THR A 80 -8.95 -20.90 -4.14
N HIS A 81 -8.89 -19.99 -3.16
CA HIS A 81 -8.30 -20.25 -1.84
C HIS A 81 -9.35 -20.69 -0.83
N ALA A 82 -10.64 -20.51 -1.13
CA ALA A 82 -11.77 -20.69 -0.20
C ALA A 82 -11.53 -19.95 1.13
N ALA A 83 -10.95 -18.75 1.06
CA ALA A 83 -10.48 -18.01 2.22
C ALA A 83 -10.41 -16.50 1.93
N ARG A 84 -10.22 -15.73 2.99
CA ARG A 84 -9.88 -14.31 2.91
C ARG A 84 -8.44 -14.16 2.41
N ILE A 85 -8.24 -13.23 1.49
CA ILE A 85 -6.93 -12.81 1.03
C ILE A 85 -6.81 -11.29 1.17
N ALA A 86 -5.61 -10.78 0.98
CA ALA A 86 -5.37 -9.34 0.97
C ALA A 86 -4.80 -8.91 -0.38
N ILE A 87 -5.21 -7.71 -0.80
CA ILE A 87 -4.68 -7.05 -2.00
C ILE A 87 -3.97 -5.76 -1.54
N MET A 88 -2.68 -5.66 -1.82
CA MET A 88 -1.97 -4.39 -1.69
C MET A 88 -2.29 -3.56 -2.93
N ASN A 89 -3.27 -2.67 -2.79
CA ASN A 89 -3.78 -1.88 -3.90
C ASN A 89 -2.83 -0.75 -4.29
N ASP A 90 -2.16 -0.17 -3.30
CA ASP A 90 -1.22 0.93 -3.49
C ASP A 90 0.06 0.66 -2.72
N LEU A 91 1.18 1.00 -3.35
CA LEU A 91 2.48 1.10 -2.72
C LEU A 91 3.21 2.29 -3.33
N PHE A 92 3.51 3.28 -2.54
CA PHE A 92 4.17 4.51 -3.00
C PHE A 92 5.25 4.95 -2.03
N VAL A 93 6.40 5.34 -2.59
CA VAL A 93 7.51 5.94 -1.86
C VAL A 93 7.91 7.20 -2.62
N VAL A 94 8.07 8.32 -1.92
CA VAL A 94 8.51 9.58 -2.53
C VAL A 94 9.86 9.37 -3.24
N PRO A 95 10.11 10.01 -4.40
CA PRO A 95 11.33 9.78 -5.16
C PRO A 95 12.62 9.97 -4.34
N ALA A 96 12.66 10.97 -3.46
CA ALA A 96 13.82 11.27 -2.62
C ALA A 96 14.14 10.16 -1.59
N ALA A 97 13.17 9.32 -1.25
CA ALA A 97 13.34 8.23 -0.28
C ALA A 97 13.50 6.86 -0.94
N ARG A 98 13.48 6.79 -2.26
CA ARG A 98 13.69 5.53 -3.01
C ARG A 98 15.15 5.09 -2.88
N GLY A 99 15.36 3.76 -2.85
CA GLY A 99 16.68 3.17 -2.67
C GLY A 99 17.06 2.93 -1.21
N ALA A 100 16.28 3.43 -0.23
CA ALA A 100 16.49 3.22 1.20
C ALA A 100 15.70 2.02 1.75
N ARG A 101 15.25 1.11 0.89
CA ARG A 101 14.46 -0.09 1.22
C ARG A 101 13.13 0.19 1.92
N LEU A 102 12.59 1.39 1.76
CA LEU A 102 11.34 1.78 2.38
C LEU A 102 10.15 1.01 1.79
N GLY A 103 10.14 0.79 0.47
CA GLY A 103 9.13 -0.06 -0.18
C GLY A 103 9.11 -1.47 0.36
N GLU A 104 10.28 -2.06 0.56
CA GLU A 104 10.43 -3.38 1.19
C GLU A 104 9.88 -3.39 2.62
N ALA A 105 10.18 -2.36 3.41
CA ALA A 105 9.68 -2.23 4.77
C ALA A 105 8.15 -2.08 4.81
N LEU A 106 7.56 -1.32 3.88
CA LEU A 106 6.12 -1.19 3.76
C LEU A 106 5.45 -2.52 3.39
N ILE A 107 6.02 -3.28 2.45
CA ILE A 107 5.49 -4.61 2.09
C ILE A 107 5.56 -5.55 3.29
N ALA A 108 6.68 -5.54 4.02
CA ALA A 108 6.84 -6.37 5.22
C ALA A 108 5.79 -6.01 6.29
N ALA A 109 5.52 -4.72 6.50
CA ALA A 109 4.50 -4.25 7.42
C ALA A 109 3.09 -4.69 6.98
N CYS A 110 2.79 -4.63 5.67
CA CYS A 110 1.54 -5.15 5.13
C CYS A 110 1.40 -6.66 5.37
N ALA A 111 2.47 -7.42 5.14
CA ALA A 111 2.47 -8.86 5.39
C ALA A 111 2.25 -9.19 6.86
N ASP A 112 2.83 -8.43 7.79
CA ASP A 112 2.61 -8.60 9.22
C ASP A 112 1.14 -8.36 9.62
N ARG A 113 0.49 -7.36 9.02
CA ARG A 113 -0.95 -7.12 9.23
C ARG A 113 -1.80 -8.27 8.69
N CYS A 114 -1.41 -8.85 7.56
CA CYS A 114 -2.07 -10.05 7.03
C CYS A 114 -1.96 -11.23 8.01
N ARG A 115 -0.76 -11.50 8.53
CA ARG A 115 -0.53 -12.58 9.50
C ARG A 115 -1.36 -12.39 10.77
N ALA A 116 -1.43 -11.17 11.28
CA ALA A 116 -2.23 -10.85 12.47
C ALA A 116 -3.72 -11.12 12.28
N ARG A 117 -4.22 -11.08 11.03
CA ARG A 117 -5.62 -11.39 10.69
C ARG A 117 -5.84 -12.84 10.29
N GLY A 118 -4.81 -13.66 10.24
CA GLY A 118 -4.90 -15.02 9.69
C GLY A 118 -5.10 -15.07 8.17
N VAL A 119 -4.81 -13.97 7.46
CA VAL A 119 -4.80 -13.91 6.00
C VAL A 119 -3.46 -14.46 5.50
N THR A 120 -3.51 -15.41 4.59
CA THR A 120 -2.34 -16.19 4.18
C THR A 120 -1.76 -15.78 2.82
N SER A 121 -2.41 -14.83 2.12
CA SER A 121 -1.96 -14.37 0.82
C SER A 121 -2.10 -12.85 0.71
N LEU A 122 -1.01 -12.20 0.34
CA LEU A 122 -0.97 -10.78 -0.03
C LEU A 122 -0.57 -10.71 -1.49
N THR A 123 -1.42 -10.15 -2.33
CA THR A 123 -1.20 -10.03 -3.77
C THR A 123 -1.18 -8.59 -4.21
N TRP A 124 -0.53 -8.30 -5.32
CA TRP A 124 -0.53 -6.98 -5.96
C TRP A 124 -0.15 -7.10 -7.42
N GLN A 125 -0.34 -6.01 -8.15
CA GLN A 125 -0.03 -5.89 -9.57
C GLN A 125 0.98 -4.79 -9.79
N THR A 126 1.73 -4.89 -10.88
CA THR A 126 2.59 -3.83 -11.38
C THR A 126 2.60 -3.87 -12.90
N ALA A 127 2.92 -2.74 -13.53
CA ALA A 127 3.03 -2.67 -14.97
C ALA A 127 4.17 -3.57 -15.47
N VAL A 128 3.99 -4.19 -16.65
CA VAL A 128 4.97 -5.12 -17.22
C VAL A 128 6.32 -4.44 -17.54
N ASP A 129 6.32 -3.12 -17.73
CA ASP A 129 7.51 -2.32 -18.01
C ASP A 129 8.11 -1.67 -16.75
N ASN A 130 7.48 -1.83 -15.57
CA ASN A 130 8.00 -1.31 -14.31
C ASN A 130 9.07 -2.26 -13.74
N THR A 131 10.21 -2.31 -14.42
CA THR A 131 11.31 -3.22 -14.08
C THR A 131 11.94 -2.92 -12.73
N ARG A 132 11.92 -1.66 -12.29
CA ARG A 132 12.42 -1.25 -10.97
C ARG A 132 11.61 -1.86 -9.84
N ALA A 133 10.29 -1.78 -9.91
CA ALA A 133 9.40 -2.38 -8.92
C ALA A 133 9.53 -3.91 -8.93
N GLN A 134 9.58 -4.51 -10.11
CA GLN A 134 9.75 -5.95 -10.26
C GLN A 134 11.05 -6.44 -9.61
N ALA A 135 12.15 -5.69 -9.74
CA ALA A 135 13.42 -6.05 -9.09
C ALA A 135 13.28 -6.10 -7.56
N LEU A 136 12.55 -5.15 -6.97
CA LEU A 136 12.23 -5.17 -5.54
C LEU A 136 11.44 -6.42 -5.18
N TYR A 137 10.39 -6.71 -5.93
CA TYR A 137 9.49 -7.84 -5.63
C TYR A 137 10.20 -9.19 -5.75
N ASP A 138 11.04 -9.34 -6.76
CA ASP A 138 11.88 -10.55 -6.92
C ASP A 138 12.86 -10.71 -5.75
N ARG A 139 13.47 -9.61 -5.32
CA ARG A 139 14.44 -9.63 -4.21
C ARG A 139 13.82 -10.09 -2.89
N ILE A 140 12.58 -9.69 -2.62
CA ILE A 140 11.87 -10.10 -1.39
C ILE A 140 11.22 -11.48 -1.49
N GLY A 141 11.36 -12.17 -2.63
CA GLY A 141 10.85 -13.52 -2.82
C GLY A 141 9.39 -13.62 -3.23
N ALA A 142 8.79 -12.54 -3.72
CA ALA A 142 7.44 -12.59 -4.26
C ALA A 142 7.42 -13.37 -5.58
N ARG A 143 6.34 -14.13 -5.81
CA ARG A 143 6.20 -14.96 -6.99
C ARG A 143 5.42 -14.23 -8.07
N ARG A 144 5.93 -14.27 -9.31
CA ARG A 144 5.25 -13.68 -10.47
C ARG A 144 4.19 -14.62 -11.04
N SER A 145 3.13 -14.01 -11.52
CA SER A 145 2.18 -14.66 -12.45
C SER A 145 1.74 -13.64 -13.48
N GLN A 146 1.27 -14.09 -14.64
CA GLN A 146 0.79 -13.20 -15.68
C GLN A 146 -0.70 -13.43 -15.92
N TRP A 147 -1.45 -12.34 -15.91
CA TRP A 147 -2.88 -12.31 -16.16
C TRP A 147 -3.20 -11.11 -17.05
N LEU A 148 -4.27 -11.20 -17.80
CA LEU A 148 -4.83 -10.06 -18.51
C LEU A 148 -5.93 -9.46 -17.64
N ASP A 149 -5.85 -8.15 -17.41
CA ASP A 149 -6.91 -7.42 -16.74
C ASP A 149 -7.89 -6.89 -17.78
N TYR A 150 -9.17 -6.98 -17.47
CA TYR A 150 -10.23 -6.41 -18.27
C TYR A 150 -11.00 -5.42 -17.41
N ASP A 151 -11.31 -4.26 -17.98
CA ASP A 151 -12.13 -3.24 -17.37
C ASP A 151 -13.38 -3.00 -18.22
N LEU A 152 -14.55 -3.06 -17.62
CA LEU A 152 -15.81 -2.75 -18.27
C LEU A 152 -16.48 -1.59 -17.53
N PRO A 153 -16.47 -0.39 -18.09
CA PRO A 153 -17.22 0.72 -17.49
C PRO A 153 -18.70 0.39 -17.41
N VAL A 154 -19.31 0.59 -16.25
CA VAL A 154 -20.71 0.22 -15.99
C VAL A 154 -21.62 1.42 -15.71
N SER A 155 -21.10 2.63 -15.88
CA SER A 155 -21.88 3.89 -15.75
C SER A 155 -21.42 4.90 -16.77
#